data_a3b3c9ff29e3fbc4f2fd52cdac3ec06d
#
_entry.id   a3b3c9ff29e3fbc4f2fd52cdac3ec06d
#
_cell.length_a   1.000
_cell.length_b   1.000
_cell.length_c   1.000
_cell.angle_alpha   90.00
_cell.angle_beta   90.00
_cell.angle_gamma   90.00
#
_symmetry.space_group_name_H-M   'P 1'
#
loop_
_entity.id
_entity.type
_entity.pdbx_description
1 polymer ?
#
loop_
_entity_poly.entity_id
_entity_poly.type
_entity_poly.pdbx_seq_one_letter_code
_entity_poly.pdbx_strand_id
1 'polypeptide(L)'
;LQAAARGSAKVEGLGIAIIDCPPIVQGSRTDIPSTLGAAADELAGRGLDLAAMLRDNLSQQIQPNGEALKGASERFVVMLNVPVCREAGAPAERTQRLALLTAVGRLELGLRLGAYTRVDGRVFKDTPIGGRAPTEGDWRSLLTLPAAVLDAPSRAAFRTLSATPNQGPDAAVLVGAGALGSELLNLWTRAGWGSWTIIDSDHVKPH
;
A
#
# COMPACT_ATOMS: atom_id res chain seq x y z
N LEU A 1 10.28 1.27 2.50
CA LEU A 1 9.20 0.49 1.85
C LEU A 1 9.36 -1.02 2.05
N GLN A 2 10.56 -1.58 1.93
CA GLN A 2 10.82 -3.00 2.27
C GLN A 2 10.58 -3.32 3.75
N ALA A 3 10.76 -2.36 4.66
CA ALA A 3 10.48 -2.54 6.08
C ALA A 3 8.97 -2.57 6.39
N ALA A 4 8.16 -1.82 5.66
CA ALA A 4 6.70 -1.85 5.81
C ALA A 4 6.09 -3.17 5.30
N ALA A 5 6.68 -3.75 4.25
CA ALA A 5 6.27 -5.07 3.74
C ALA A 5 6.62 -6.23 4.70
N ARG A 6 7.58 -6.05 5.61
CA ARG A 6 7.98 -7.06 6.58
C ARG A 6 7.06 -7.18 7.80
N GLY A 7 6.18 -6.22 8.02
CA GLY A 7 5.23 -6.20 9.15
C GLY A 7 3.78 -6.50 8.77
N SER A 8 3.44 -6.69 7.49
CA SER A 8 2.09 -7.02 7.11
C SER A 8 1.81 -8.49 7.38
N ALA A 9 0.79 -8.77 8.17
CA ALA A 9 0.14 -10.07 8.14
C ALA A 9 -0.06 -10.43 6.66
N LYS A 10 0.46 -11.59 6.23
CA LYS A 10 0.16 -12.16 4.91
C LYS A 10 -1.35 -12.22 4.80
N VAL A 11 -1.93 -11.33 4.01
CA VAL A 11 -3.27 -11.54 3.49
C VAL A 11 -3.08 -12.65 2.47
N GLU A 12 -3.31 -13.89 2.89
CA GLU A 12 -3.18 -15.04 2.03
C GLU A 12 -4.05 -14.81 0.80
N GLY A 13 -3.43 -14.86 -0.37
CA GLY A 13 -4.11 -14.78 -1.65
C GLY A 13 -4.18 -13.42 -2.32
N LEU A 14 -3.74 -12.32 -1.71
CA LEU A 14 -3.77 -11.00 -2.36
C LEU A 14 -2.42 -10.66 -3.00
N GLY A 15 -2.41 -10.45 -4.33
CA GLY A 15 -1.26 -9.89 -5.05
C GLY A 15 -1.22 -8.38 -4.91
N ILE A 16 -0.06 -7.78 -4.66
CA ILE A 16 0.09 -6.34 -4.51
C ILE A 16 1.27 -5.85 -5.35
N ALA A 17 1.05 -4.79 -6.14
CA ALA A 17 2.10 -3.98 -6.73
C ALA A 17 2.10 -2.61 -6.06
N ILE A 18 3.27 -2.15 -5.62
CA ILE A 18 3.45 -0.82 -5.05
C ILE A 18 4.21 0.01 -6.07
N ILE A 19 3.64 1.16 -6.42
CA ILE A 19 4.15 2.08 -7.43
C ILE A 19 4.35 3.44 -6.79
N ASP A 20 5.59 3.93 -6.81
CA ASP A 20 5.92 5.27 -6.37
C ASP A 20 5.69 6.25 -7.53
N CYS A 21 4.81 7.22 -7.31
CA CYS A 21 4.40 8.21 -8.30
C CYS A 21 5.19 9.51 -8.15
N PRO A 22 5.31 10.31 -9.22
CA PRO A 22 5.81 11.67 -9.12
C PRO A 22 4.97 12.52 -8.17
N PRO A 23 5.56 13.54 -7.54
CA PRO A 23 4.84 14.43 -6.65
C PRO A 23 3.73 15.20 -7.37
N ILE A 24 2.66 15.48 -6.63
CA ILE A 24 1.56 16.33 -7.07
C ILE A 24 1.46 17.56 -6.18
N VAL A 25 1.00 18.67 -6.76
CA VAL A 25 0.65 19.87 -5.98
C VAL A 25 -0.73 19.67 -5.38
N GLN A 26 -0.88 20.00 -4.12
CA GLN A 26 -2.16 19.96 -3.44
C GLN A 26 -3.11 20.98 -4.11
N GLY A 27 -4.27 20.54 -4.54
CA GLY A 27 -5.22 21.50 -5.11
C GLY A 27 -6.45 20.93 -5.78
N SER A 28 -6.35 20.06 -6.75
CA SER A 28 -7.55 19.55 -7.40
C SER A 28 -7.88 18.13 -6.94
N ARG A 29 -9.16 17.92 -6.67
CA ARG A 29 -9.72 16.59 -6.50
C ARG A 29 -9.68 15.92 -7.87
N THR A 30 -8.77 14.98 -8.04
CA THR A 30 -8.80 14.09 -9.22
C THR A 30 -9.86 13.03 -8.99
N ASP A 31 -10.67 12.77 -9.99
CA ASP A 31 -11.60 11.65 -9.97
C ASP A 31 -10.79 10.35 -9.85
N ILE A 32 -11.25 9.47 -8.98
CA ILE A 32 -10.58 8.19 -8.79
C ILE A 32 -10.85 7.34 -10.03
N PRO A 33 -9.81 6.82 -10.70
CA PRO A 33 -9.98 6.07 -11.93
C PRO A 33 -10.81 4.80 -11.70
N SER A 34 -11.84 4.61 -12.52
CA SER A 34 -12.74 3.44 -12.45
C SER A 34 -12.23 2.24 -13.25
N THR A 35 -11.22 2.45 -14.10
CA THR A 35 -10.57 1.39 -14.89
C THR A 35 -9.05 1.49 -14.77
N LEU A 36 -8.37 0.38 -15.02
CA LEU A 36 -6.91 0.36 -15.04
C LEU A 36 -6.35 1.21 -16.21
N GLY A 37 -7.08 1.29 -17.31
CA GLY A 37 -6.74 2.16 -18.44
C GLY A 37 -6.81 3.64 -18.07
N ALA A 38 -7.86 4.08 -17.36
CA ALA A 38 -7.97 5.45 -16.88
C ALA A 38 -6.84 5.82 -15.91
N ALA A 39 -6.48 4.88 -15.01
CA ALA A 39 -5.33 5.06 -14.13
C ALA A 39 -4.01 5.19 -14.91
N ALA A 40 -3.84 4.38 -15.96
CA ALA A 40 -2.66 4.45 -16.81
C ALA A 40 -2.56 5.78 -17.56
N ASP A 41 -3.67 6.29 -18.09
CA ASP A 41 -3.71 7.58 -18.81
C ASP A 41 -3.36 8.75 -17.89
N GLU A 42 -3.90 8.74 -16.66
CA GLU A 42 -3.57 9.75 -15.67
C GLU A 42 -2.07 9.73 -15.30
N LEU A 43 -1.52 8.54 -15.09
CA LEU A 43 -0.10 8.38 -14.75
C LEU A 43 0.82 8.66 -15.94
N ALA A 44 0.41 8.35 -17.16
CA ALA A 44 1.15 8.69 -18.39
C ALA A 44 1.29 10.21 -18.55
N GLY A 45 0.25 10.98 -18.21
CA GLY A 45 0.33 12.45 -18.15
C GLY A 45 1.36 12.99 -17.15
N ARG A 46 1.84 12.13 -16.23
CA ARG A 46 2.88 12.43 -15.24
C ARG A 46 4.23 11.75 -15.55
N GLY A 47 4.36 11.16 -16.74
CA GLY A 47 5.58 10.49 -17.19
C GLY A 47 5.78 9.07 -16.66
N LEU A 48 4.74 8.40 -16.14
CA LEU A 48 4.78 7.02 -15.70
C LEU A 48 4.05 6.08 -16.65
N ASP A 49 4.72 5.01 -17.06
CA ASP A 49 4.09 3.89 -17.77
C ASP A 49 3.62 2.83 -16.76
N LEU A 50 2.37 2.92 -16.35
CA LEU A 50 1.77 1.97 -15.42
C LEU A 50 1.83 0.53 -15.95
N ALA A 51 1.60 0.33 -17.24
CA ALA A 51 1.60 -1.01 -17.83
C ALA A 51 2.98 -1.66 -17.80
N ALA A 52 4.04 -0.89 -18.11
CA ALA A 52 5.41 -1.36 -17.99
C ALA A 52 5.76 -1.71 -16.55
N MET A 53 5.45 -0.84 -15.60
CA MET A 53 5.73 -1.07 -14.17
C MET A 53 5.00 -2.30 -13.63
N LEU A 54 3.75 -2.51 -14.02
CA LEU A 54 3.00 -3.70 -13.62
C LEU A 54 3.56 -4.97 -14.27
N ARG A 55 3.95 -4.93 -15.54
CA ARG A 55 4.62 -6.06 -16.21
C ARG A 55 5.91 -6.45 -15.50
N ASP A 56 6.74 -5.47 -15.16
CA ASP A 56 8.00 -5.69 -14.45
C ASP A 56 7.76 -6.30 -13.06
N ASN A 57 6.81 -5.75 -12.31
CA ASN A 57 6.45 -6.28 -11.00
C ASN A 57 5.96 -7.73 -11.07
N LEU A 58 5.05 -8.03 -11.99
CA LEU A 58 4.51 -9.36 -12.20
C LEU A 58 5.61 -10.33 -12.70
N SER A 59 6.48 -9.87 -13.59
CA SER A 59 7.60 -10.67 -14.10
C SER A 59 8.63 -11.09 -13.04
N GLN A 60 8.66 -10.43 -11.90
CA GLN A 60 9.49 -10.80 -10.75
C GLN A 60 8.83 -11.86 -9.87
N GLN A 61 7.52 -12.06 -10.01
CA GLN A 61 6.72 -12.99 -9.20
C GLN A 61 6.59 -14.35 -9.90
N ILE A 62 7.72 -15.01 -10.10
CA ILE A 62 7.84 -16.29 -10.79
C ILE A 62 8.55 -17.34 -9.91
N GLN A 63 8.34 -18.62 -10.23
CA GLN A 63 9.08 -19.74 -9.66
C GLN A 63 10.46 -19.87 -10.35
N PRO A 64 11.42 -20.61 -9.77
CA PRO A 64 12.74 -20.84 -10.38
C PRO A 64 12.69 -21.47 -11.77
N ASN A 65 11.64 -22.24 -12.08
CA ASN A 65 11.42 -22.83 -13.40
C ASN A 65 10.75 -21.88 -14.41
N GLY A 66 10.56 -20.60 -14.08
CA GLY A 66 9.93 -19.60 -14.91
C GLY A 66 8.38 -19.65 -14.91
N GLU A 67 7.78 -20.60 -14.20
CA GLU A 67 6.32 -20.69 -14.04
C GLU A 67 5.83 -19.58 -13.09
N ALA A 68 4.70 -18.95 -13.42
CA ALA A 68 4.12 -17.94 -12.56
C ALA A 68 3.69 -18.55 -11.21
N LEU A 69 3.92 -17.83 -10.13
CA LEU A 69 3.52 -18.26 -8.80
C LEU A 69 2.02 -18.54 -8.77
N LYS A 70 1.67 -19.76 -8.40
CA LYS A 70 0.28 -20.17 -8.17
C LYS A 70 -0.18 -19.49 -6.87
N GLY A 71 -0.96 -18.46 -6.99
CA GLY A 71 -1.63 -17.82 -5.87
C GLY A 71 -3.08 -17.65 -6.28
N ALA A 72 -3.97 -18.22 -5.53
CA ALA A 72 -5.41 -18.10 -5.75
C ALA A 72 -5.93 -16.73 -5.36
N SER A 73 -5.26 -15.66 -5.78
CA SER A 73 -5.76 -14.34 -5.50
C SER A 73 -6.84 -14.02 -6.53
N GLU A 74 -8.06 -13.94 -6.05
CA GLU A 74 -9.20 -13.52 -6.85
C GLU A 74 -9.11 -12.05 -7.28
N ARG A 75 -8.21 -11.28 -6.68
CA ARG A 75 -7.99 -9.86 -6.96
C ARG A 75 -6.52 -9.50 -6.82
N PHE A 76 -6.15 -8.43 -7.51
CA PHE A 76 -4.83 -7.83 -7.43
C PHE A 76 -4.96 -6.38 -7.00
N VAL A 77 -4.03 -5.89 -6.18
CA VAL A 77 -4.03 -4.52 -5.69
C VAL A 77 -2.89 -3.75 -6.33
N VAL A 78 -3.22 -2.64 -6.95
CA VAL A 78 -2.24 -1.63 -7.37
C VAL A 78 -2.26 -0.53 -6.33
N MET A 79 -1.18 -0.39 -5.58
CA MET A 79 -1.03 0.66 -4.56
C MET A 79 -0.15 1.77 -5.11
N LEU A 80 -0.69 2.96 -5.22
CA LEU A 80 -0.01 4.16 -5.68
C LEU A 80 0.44 4.97 -4.47
N ASN A 81 1.74 5.22 -4.33
CA ASN A 81 2.29 6.16 -3.36
C ASN A 81 2.47 7.50 -4.07
N VAL A 82 1.68 8.48 -3.70
CA VAL A 82 1.68 9.81 -4.34
C VAL A 82 2.19 10.84 -3.35
N PRO A 83 3.44 11.34 -3.50
CA PRO A 83 3.93 12.45 -2.71
C PRO A 83 3.13 13.72 -3.01
N VAL A 84 2.72 14.45 -1.98
CA VAL A 84 1.92 15.68 -2.10
C VAL A 84 2.75 16.86 -1.61
N CYS A 85 2.94 17.84 -2.49
CA CYS A 85 3.64 19.09 -2.22
C CYS A 85 2.62 20.24 -2.12
N ARG A 86 2.96 21.29 -1.38
CA ARG A 86 2.15 22.52 -1.33
C ARG A 86 2.27 23.32 -2.63
N GLU A 87 3.47 23.37 -3.17
CA GLU A 87 3.82 24.10 -4.39
C GLU A 87 4.69 23.26 -5.30
N ALA A 88 4.71 23.57 -6.58
CA ALA A 88 5.56 22.89 -7.55
C ALA A 88 7.05 23.06 -7.21
N GLY A 89 7.77 21.93 -7.16
CA GLY A 89 9.19 21.91 -6.79
C GLY A 89 9.49 21.95 -5.29
N ALA A 90 8.48 22.10 -4.43
CA ALA A 90 8.66 22.03 -2.99
C ALA A 90 8.82 20.57 -2.53
N PRO A 91 9.45 20.33 -1.36
CA PRO A 91 9.48 19.00 -0.74
C PRO A 91 8.07 18.47 -0.49
N ALA A 92 7.90 17.16 -0.59
CA ALA A 92 6.64 16.53 -0.26
C ALA A 92 6.35 16.65 1.24
N GLU A 93 5.18 17.16 1.58
CA GLU A 93 4.73 17.27 2.98
C GLU A 93 4.14 15.96 3.49
N ARG A 94 3.56 15.18 2.59
CA ARG A 94 2.94 13.88 2.91
C ARG A 94 2.95 12.96 1.70
N THR A 95 2.77 11.68 1.95
CA THR A 95 2.49 10.69 0.89
C THR A 95 1.04 10.24 1.02
N GLN A 96 0.25 10.51 -0.01
CA GLN A 96 -1.09 9.94 -0.13
C GLN A 96 -0.97 8.55 -0.73
N ARG A 97 -1.69 7.59 -0.16
CA ARG A 97 -1.77 6.22 -0.68
C ARG A 97 -3.16 5.97 -1.26
N LEU A 98 -3.18 5.49 -2.48
CA LEU A 98 -4.40 5.06 -3.17
C LEU A 98 -4.24 3.61 -3.56
N ALA A 99 -5.15 2.76 -3.12
CA ALA A 99 -5.21 1.38 -3.53
C ALA A 99 -6.34 1.20 -4.56
N LEU A 100 -6.02 0.54 -5.67
CA LEU A 100 -6.96 0.16 -6.70
C LEU A 100 -7.04 -1.38 -6.73
N LEU A 101 -8.17 -1.93 -6.32
CA LEU A 101 -8.44 -3.37 -6.45
C LEU A 101 -8.89 -3.65 -7.87
N THR A 102 -8.18 -4.54 -8.55
CA THR A 102 -8.59 -4.99 -9.89
C THR A 102 -9.68 -6.07 -9.79
N ALA A 103 -10.53 -6.14 -10.83
CA ALA A 103 -11.56 -7.17 -10.93
C ALA A 103 -11.01 -8.60 -11.13
N VAL A 104 -9.72 -8.70 -11.45
CA VAL A 104 -9.03 -9.98 -11.75
C VAL A 104 -7.84 -10.19 -10.85
N GLY A 105 -7.44 -11.45 -10.70
CA GLY A 105 -6.25 -11.80 -9.94
C GLY A 105 -4.95 -11.65 -10.73
N ARG A 106 -3.84 -11.89 -10.05
CA ARG A 106 -2.48 -11.73 -10.59
C ARG A 106 -2.23 -12.45 -11.90
N LEU A 107 -2.63 -13.73 -12.00
CA LEU A 107 -2.36 -14.52 -13.20
C LEU A 107 -3.10 -13.97 -14.43
N GLU A 108 -4.36 -13.66 -14.25
CA GLU A 108 -5.18 -13.10 -15.32
C GLU A 108 -4.70 -11.70 -15.74
N LEU A 109 -4.34 -10.85 -14.75
CA LEU A 109 -3.77 -9.54 -15.03
C LEU A 109 -2.45 -9.66 -15.80
N GLY A 110 -1.57 -10.60 -15.41
CA GLY A 110 -0.31 -10.83 -16.09
C GLY A 110 -0.47 -11.32 -17.53
N LEU A 111 -1.45 -12.17 -17.79
CA LEU A 111 -1.78 -12.61 -19.16
C LEU A 111 -2.27 -11.45 -20.00
N ARG A 112 -3.16 -10.61 -19.48
CA ARG A 112 -3.72 -9.45 -20.20
C ARG A 112 -2.69 -8.36 -20.45
N LEU A 113 -1.77 -8.17 -19.54
CA LEU A 113 -0.66 -7.22 -19.68
C LEU A 113 0.50 -7.76 -20.53
N GLY A 114 0.49 -9.04 -20.90
CA GLY A 114 1.60 -9.68 -21.60
C GLY A 114 2.86 -9.86 -20.74
N ALA A 115 2.72 -9.91 -19.40
CA ALA A 115 3.77 -10.32 -18.49
C ALA A 115 3.92 -11.84 -18.44
N TYR A 116 2.84 -12.53 -18.74
CA TYR A 116 2.75 -13.99 -18.75
C TYR A 116 2.21 -14.52 -20.06
N THR A 117 2.62 -15.74 -20.40
CA THR A 117 2.06 -16.53 -21.50
C THR A 117 1.57 -17.88 -20.99
N ARG A 118 0.59 -18.46 -21.67
CA ARG A 118 0.06 -19.80 -21.32
C ARG A 118 0.56 -20.82 -22.31
N VAL A 119 1.21 -21.88 -21.78
CA VAL A 119 1.69 -23.03 -22.56
C VAL A 119 1.21 -24.29 -21.86
N ASP A 120 0.49 -25.16 -22.58
CA ASP A 120 -0.04 -26.45 -22.07
C ASP A 120 -0.77 -26.34 -20.73
N GLY A 121 -1.58 -25.30 -20.58
CA GLY A 121 -2.36 -25.05 -19.36
C GLY A 121 -1.56 -24.46 -18.20
N ARG A 122 -0.25 -24.31 -18.31
CA ARG A 122 0.63 -23.64 -17.34
C ARG A 122 0.91 -22.22 -17.77
N VAL A 123 1.18 -21.37 -16.80
CA VAL A 123 1.45 -19.95 -17.02
C VAL A 123 2.91 -19.66 -16.71
N PHE A 124 3.62 -19.14 -17.67
CA PHE A 124 5.04 -18.81 -17.58
C PHE A 124 5.26 -17.32 -17.78
N LYS A 125 6.42 -16.85 -17.30
CA LYS A 125 6.90 -15.52 -17.64
C LYS A 125 6.98 -15.39 -19.17
N ASP A 126 6.38 -14.33 -19.71
CA ASP A 126 6.57 -14.01 -21.12
C ASP A 126 7.98 -13.44 -21.31
N THR A 127 8.75 -14.10 -22.16
CA THR A 127 10.07 -13.63 -22.57
C THR A 127 9.93 -13.18 -24.00
N PRO A 128 10.03 -11.88 -24.32
CA PRO A 128 9.89 -11.42 -25.70
C PRO A 128 10.96 -12.05 -26.56
N ILE A 129 10.58 -13.06 -27.33
CA ILE A 129 11.41 -13.65 -28.38
C ILE A 129 11.08 -12.90 -29.66
N GLY A 130 12.04 -12.17 -30.21
CA GLY A 130 11.91 -11.51 -31.50
C GLY A 130 11.16 -10.17 -31.51
N GLY A 131 11.15 -9.45 -30.39
CA GLY A 131 10.65 -8.06 -30.38
C GLY A 131 9.13 -7.90 -30.59
N ARG A 132 8.37 -8.98 -30.42
CA ARG A 132 6.90 -8.89 -30.46
C ARG A 132 6.43 -8.09 -29.26
N ALA A 133 5.91 -6.88 -29.51
CA ALA A 133 5.22 -6.13 -28.48
C ALA A 133 4.12 -7.02 -27.88
N PRO A 134 3.93 -7.03 -26.55
CA PRO A 134 2.81 -7.72 -25.94
C PRO A 134 1.56 -7.27 -26.67
N THR A 135 0.73 -8.20 -27.09
CA THR A 135 -0.59 -7.85 -27.63
C THR A 135 -1.25 -7.03 -26.54
N GLU A 136 -1.58 -5.77 -26.81
CA GLU A 136 -2.34 -4.95 -25.87
C GLU A 136 -3.65 -5.70 -25.62
N GLY A 137 -3.61 -6.52 -24.59
CA GLY A 137 -4.80 -7.22 -24.16
C GLY A 137 -5.80 -6.23 -23.59
N ASP A 138 -6.98 -6.70 -23.33
CA ASP A 138 -8.12 -5.95 -22.77
C ASP A 138 -7.91 -5.55 -21.29
N TRP A 139 -6.65 -5.26 -20.90
CA TRP A 139 -6.32 -4.85 -19.53
C TRP A 139 -6.81 -3.44 -19.20
N ARG A 140 -6.93 -2.58 -20.22
CA ARG A 140 -7.35 -1.19 -20.02
C ARG A 140 -8.80 -1.07 -19.57
N SER A 141 -9.66 -1.99 -20.01
CA SER A 141 -11.07 -2.05 -19.62
C SER A 141 -11.31 -2.69 -18.26
N LEU A 142 -10.27 -3.23 -17.62
CA LEU A 142 -10.40 -3.83 -16.28
C LEU A 142 -10.89 -2.80 -15.27
N LEU A 143 -12.03 -3.11 -14.65
CA LEU A 143 -12.58 -2.29 -13.59
C LEU A 143 -11.65 -2.28 -12.38
N THR A 144 -11.53 -1.12 -11.78
CA THR A 144 -10.84 -0.92 -10.52
C THR A 144 -11.80 -0.39 -9.46
N LEU A 145 -11.68 -0.94 -8.26
CA LEU A 145 -12.40 -0.46 -7.10
C LEU A 145 -11.40 0.24 -6.17
N PRO A 146 -11.59 1.55 -5.89
CA PRO A 146 -10.74 2.25 -4.96
C PRO A 146 -10.95 1.72 -3.53
N ALA A 147 -9.85 1.57 -2.81
CA ALA A 147 -9.85 1.17 -1.41
C ALA A 147 -9.02 2.16 -0.58
N ALA A 148 -9.53 2.49 0.58
CA ALA A 148 -8.77 3.28 1.53
C ALA A 148 -7.60 2.46 2.09
N VAL A 149 -6.42 3.07 2.11
CA VAL A 149 -5.26 2.50 2.77
C VAL A 149 -5.19 3.08 4.17
N LEU A 150 -5.43 2.24 5.15
CA LEU A 150 -5.34 2.63 6.54
C LEU A 150 -3.97 2.17 7.07
N ASP A 151 -3.18 3.11 7.55
CA ASP A 151 -1.96 2.78 8.27
C ASP A 151 -2.34 2.19 9.64
N ALA A 152 -1.69 1.11 10.00
CA ALA A 152 -1.85 0.58 11.33
C ALA A 152 -1.43 1.65 12.36
N PRO A 153 -2.22 1.84 13.42
CA PRO A 153 -1.86 2.80 14.46
C PRO A 153 -0.47 2.47 15.00
N SER A 154 0.41 3.44 14.97
CA SER A 154 1.76 3.30 15.49
C SER A 154 2.09 4.47 16.41
N ARG A 155 2.99 4.25 17.36
CA ARG A 155 3.47 5.33 18.22
C ARG A 155 4.07 6.48 17.41
N ALA A 156 4.78 6.18 16.32
CA ALA A 156 5.35 7.20 15.46
C ALA A 156 4.26 8.06 14.80
N ALA A 157 3.19 7.43 14.31
CA ALA A 157 2.04 8.13 13.74
C ALA A 157 1.36 9.03 14.77
N PHE A 158 1.12 8.52 15.98
CA PHE A 158 0.51 9.31 17.06
C PHE A 158 1.39 10.49 17.47
N ARG A 159 2.72 10.31 17.57
CA ARG A 159 3.65 11.41 17.85
C ARG A 159 3.62 12.49 16.78
N THR A 160 3.58 12.10 15.51
CA THR A 160 3.47 13.05 14.40
C THR A 160 2.17 13.84 14.47
N LEU A 161 1.05 13.17 14.72
CA LEU A 161 -0.27 13.82 14.84
C LEU A 161 -0.37 14.75 16.05
N SER A 162 0.30 14.40 17.14
CA SER A 162 0.30 15.19 18.38
C SER A 162 1.42 16.23 18.46
N ALA A 163 2.21 16.38 17.39
CA ALA A 163 3.40 17.25 17.36
C ALA A 163 4.36 17.03 18.55
N THR A 164 4.45 15.77 19.03
CA THR A 164 5.28 15.39 20.18
C THR A 164 6.61 14.83 19.68
N PRO A 165 7.72 15.59 19.69
CA PRO A 165 8.99 15.16 19.13
C PRO A 165 9.66 14.04 19.92
N ASN A 166 9.46 14.00 21.22
CA ASN A 166 10.10 13.04 22.12
C ASN A 166 9.36 11.71 22.18
N GLN A 167 10.13 10.62 22.18
CA GLN A 167 9.56 9.28 22.31
C GLN A 167 8.98 9.00 23.71
N GLY A 168 9.40 9.75 24.70
CA GLY A 168 9.16 9.44 26.09
C GLY A 168 9.99 8.24 26.57
N PRO A 169 9.79 7.78 27.79
CA PRO A 169 10.53 6.66 28.34
C PRO A 169 10.18 5.34 27.65
N ASP A 170 11.18 4.49 27.39
CA ASP A 170 10.97 3.15 26.82
C ASP A 170 10.25 2.20 27.78
N ALA A 171 10.41 2.44 29.08
CA ALA A 171 9.69 1.75 30.13
C ALA A 171 9.40 2.74 31.26
N ALA A 172 8.13 2.90 31.61
CA ALA A 172 7.67 3.71 32.71
C ALA A 172 6.61 2.95 33.51
N VAL A 173 6.50 3.27 34.77
CA VAL A 173 5.49 2.67 35.65
C VAL A 173 4.57 3.77 36.14
N LEU A 174 3.26 3.57 35.91
CA LEU A 174 2.21 4.41 36.49
C LEU A 174 1.58 3.66 37.64
N VAL A 175 1.70 4.23 38.84
CA VAL A 175 1.04 3.70 40.03
C VAL A 175 -0.21 4.53 40.30
N GLY A 176 -1.36 3.87 40.26
CA GLY A 176 -2.68 4.50 40.40
C GLY A 176 -3.21 5.02 39.08
N ALA A 177 -4.19 4.31 38.53
CA ALA A 177 -4.93 4.71 37.31
C ALA A 177 -6.34 5.25 37.63
N GLY A 178 -6.52 5.84 38.82
CA GLY A 178 -7.74 6.56 39.20
C GLY A 178 -8.03 7.76 38.25
N ALA A 179 -8.89 8.69 38.66
CA ALA A 179 -9.33 9.77 37.80
C ALA A 179 -8.19 10.56 37.14
N LEU A 180 -7.14 10.94 37.89
CA LEU A 180 -6.00 11.67 37.32
C LEU A 180 -5.06 10.76 36.53
N GLY A 181 -4.75 9.58 37.05
CA GLY A 181 -3.83 8.66 36.36
C GLY A 181 -4.35 8.14 35.04
N SER A 182 -5.65 7.86 34.96
CA SER A 182 -6.31 7.45 33.72
C SER A 182 -6.31 8.55 32.66
N GLU A 183 -6.53 9.81 33.04
CA GLU A 183 -6.47 10.95 32.12
C GLU A 183 -5.06 11.18 31.58
N LEU A 184 -4.05 11.14 32.46
CA LEU A 184 -2.66 11.26 32.02
C LEU A 184 -2.28 10.12 31.06
N LEU A 185 -2.65 8.89 31.38
CA LEU A 185 -2.39 7.74 30.53
C LEU A 185 -3.07 7.87 29.16
N ASN A 186 -4.32 8.34 29.14
CA ASN A 186 -5.07 8.60 27.91
C ASN A 186 -4.37 9.67 27.05
N LEU A 187 -3.91 10.76 27.62
CA LEU A 187 -3.15 11.80 26.92
C LEU A 187 -1.84 11.25 26.36
N TRP A 188 -1.05 10.53 27.14
CA TRP A 188 0.24 9.98 26.73
C TRP A 188 0.10 8.92 25.65
N THR A 189 -0.88 8.02 25.76
CA THR A 189 -1.13 6.98 24.73
C THR A 189 -1.59 7.58 23.41
N ARG A 190 -2.48 8.58 23.47
CA ARG A 190 -2.90 9.33 22.26
C ARG A 190 -1.76 10.10 21.62
N ALA A 191 -0.84 10.62 22.42
CA ALA A 191 0.38 11.28 21.92
C ALA A 191 1.44 10.30 21.43
N GLY A 192 1.26 9.00 21.61
CA GLY A 192 2.28 7.99 21.30
C GLY A 192 3.53 8.10 22.17
N TRP A 193 3.40 8.72 23.35
CA TRP A 193 4.50 9.02 24.25
C TRP A 193 4.69 7.94 25.32
N GLY A 194 5.88 7.39 25.37
CA GLY A 194 6.30 6.39 26.39
C GLY A 194 5.73 4.98 26.19
N SER A 195 6.26 4.05 26.95
CA SER A 195 5.75 2.70 27.22
C SER A 195 5.44 2.56 28.70
N TRP A 196 4.24 2.11 29.02
CA TRP A 196 3.71 2.19 30.37
C TRP A 196 3.34 0.81 30.92
N THR A 197 3.79 0.51 32.12
CA THR A 197 3.24 -0.55 32.97
C THR A 197 2.35 0.12 34.00
N ILE A 198 1.12 -0.33 34.12
CA ILE A 198 0.14 0.24 35.07
C ILE A 198 0.02 -0.69 36.24
N ILE A 199 0.15 -0.12 37.43
CA ILE A 199 -0.08 -0.82 38.70
C ILE A 199 -1.23 -0.08 39.40
N ASP A 200 -2.36 -0.76 39.57
CA ASP A 200 -3.53 -0.24 40.27
C ASP A 200 -4.11 -1.31 41.19
N SER A 201 -4.67 -0.90 42.33
CA SER A 201 -5.37 -1.79 43.24
C SER A 201 -6.78 -2.13 42.79
N ASP A 202 -7.35 -1.30 41.90
CA ASP A 202 -8.70 -1.50 41.39
C ASP A 202 -8.71 -2.35 40.15
N HIS A 203 -9.79 -3.10 39.95
CA HIS A 203 -10.01 -3.86 38.75
C HIS A 203 -10.55 -2.96 37.62
N VAL A 204 -9.99 -3.10 36.42
CA VAL A 204 -10.54 -2.47 35.21
C VAL A 204 -11.97 -2.97 35.03
N LYS A 205 -12.94 -2.08 35.15
CA LYS A 205 -14.34 -2.37 34.85
C LYS A 205 -14.60 -2.04 33.38
N PRO A 206 -15.20 -2.94 32.62
CA PRO A 206 -15.67 -2.59 31.28
C PRO A 206 -16.77 -1.52 31.43
N HIS A 207 -16.63 -0.46 30.66
CA HIS A 207 -17.63 0.61 30.53
C HIS A 207 -18.43 0.40 29.25
#